data_e0e9b239a2c5f14e3ee17698602a0509
#
_entry.id   e0e9b239a2c5f14e3ee17698602a0509
#
_cell.length_a   1.000
_cell.length_b   1.000
_cell.length_c   1.000
_cell.angle_alpha   90.00
_cell.angle_beta   90.00
_cell.angle_gamma   90.00
#
_symmetry.space_group_name_H-M   'P 1'
#
loop_
_entity.id
_entity.type
_entity.pdbx_description
1 polymer ?
#
loop_
_entity_poly.entity_id
_entity_poly.type
_entity_poly.pdbx_seq_one_letter_code
_entity_poly.pdbx_strand_id
1 'polypeptide(L)'
;MSPSLQNRTAGPPALALLLAAVLHAGPAPAQQDSGLARRAAKATVPAGVQQIPDIAYGDDPRQRMDVYLPAAATRTANAPVIVMVHGGAWMLGHKAMANVVNNKAAYWVREKGYVFVSVNYRLWPQADPLVQAHDVATALARAQSLAPSWGGDPAKVILMGHSAGAHLVALLGASPALAREAGAKPWLGTVALDSAALDLERIMNARHMRFYDRVFGADPAYWRSVSPGSVLAPDATPMLLVCSTQRPDDPCAQARDFAAKMTARNTRAIVLPQDLPHEQVNAALGLPGPYTQGVQRFMSEVGVL
;
A
#
# COMPACT_ATOMS: atom_id res chain seq x y z
N MET A 1 31.01 33.89 88.59
CA MET A 1 29.90 33.60 89.51
C MET A 1 28.91 32.65 88.81
N SER A 2 29.01 31.38 89.15
CA SER A 2 27.97 30.36 88.92
C SER A 2 26.87 30.58 89.95
N PRO A 3 25.59 30.21 89.74
CA PRO A 3 25.14 28.82 89.81
C PRO A 3 24.01 28.56 88.79
N SER A 4 23.35 27.45 88.64
CA SER A 4 23.31 26.10 89.26
C SER A 4 22.42 25.23 88.33
N LEU A 5 22.73 23.97 88.29
CA LEU A 5 21.99 22.87 87.70
C LEU A 5 20.58 22.72 88.22
N GLN A 6 19.59 22.41 87.33
CA GLN A 6 18.45 21.59 87.72
C GLN A 6 18.08 20.58 86.63
N ASN A 7 18.27 19.32 87.05
CA ASN A 7 17.80 18.10 86.38
C ASN A 7 16.27 18.09 86.17
N ARG A 8 15.78 17.74 84.97
CA ARG A 8 14.47 17.13 84.87
C ARG A 8 14.53 15.96 83.88
N THR A 9 14.07 14.88 84.40
CA THR A 9 13.99 13.53 83.87
C THR A 9 13.27 13.45 82.48
N ALA A 10 13.91 12.71 81.59
CA ALA A 10 13.38 12.34 80.27
C ALA A 10 12.44 11.13 80.37
N GLY A 11 11.24 11.27 79.78
CA GLY A 11 10.36 10.16 79.49
C GLY A 11 10.66 9.61 78.08
N PRO A 12 10.40 8.34 77.80
CA PRO A 12 10.80 7.70 76.53
C PRO A 12 9.98 8.21 75.32
N PRO A 13 10.59 8.33 74.13
CA PRO A 13 9.88 8.72 72.95
C PRO A 13 9.05 7.54 72.40
N ALA A 14 7.81 7.82 72.11
CA ALA A 14 6.92 6.93 71.39
C ALA A 14 7.46 6.66 69.97
N LEU A 15 7.68 5.40 69.69
CA LEU A 15 8.12 4.88 68.40
C LEU A 15 6.91 4.95 67.44
N ALA A 16 6.86 5.96 66.58
CA ALA A 16 5.87 6.06 65.49
C ALA A 16 6.32 5.10 64.38
N LEU A 17 5.63 3.97 64.21
CA LEU A 17 5.76 3.11 63.05
C LEU A 17 5.20 3.84 61.83
N LEU A 18 6.05 4.33 60.95
CA LEU A 18 5.72 4.71 59.58
C LEU A 18 5.62 3.41 58.75
N LEU A 19 4.41 2.95 58.51
CA LEU A 19 4.11 1.97 57.47
C LEU A 19 4.39 2.64 56.12
N ALA A 20 5.50 2.37 55.50
CA ALA A 20 5.75 2.66 54.11
C ALA A 20 4.91 1.68 53.23
N ALA A 21 3.78 2.17 52.69
CA ALA A 21 3.04 1.47 51.66
C ALA A 21 3.89 1.45 50.38
N VAL A 22 4.61 0.36 50.15
CA VAL A 22 5.25 0.08 48.86
C VAL A 22 4.11 -0.21 47.84
N LEU A 23 3.73 0.81 47.12
CA LEU A 23 2.90 0.66 45.91
C LEU A 23 3.72 -0.15 44.90
N HIS A 24 3.46 -1.45 44.83
CA HIS A 24 3.92 -2.27 43.72
C HIS A 24 3.15 -1.77 42.46
N ALA A 25 3.80 -0.92 41.66
CA ALA A 25 3.40 -0.67 40.31
C ALA A 25 3.57 -1.99 39.56
N GLY A 26 2.51 -2.74 39.40
CA GLY A 26 2.45 -3.88 38.50
C GLY A 26 2.86 -3.44 37.09
N PRO A 27 3.47 -4.31 36.28
CA PRO A 27 3.79 -3.98 34.91
C PRO A 27 2.51 -3.53 34.20
N ALA A 28 2.54 -2.33 33.60
CA ALA A 28 1.46 -1.85 32.75
C ALA A 28 1.15 -2.94 31.72
N PRO A 29 -0.13 -3.26 31.48
CA PRO A 29 -0.47 -4.25 30.45
C PRO A 29 0.13 -3.75 29.15
N ALA A 30 0.96 -4.58 28.53
CA ALA A 30 1.46 -4.35 27.18
C ALA A 30 0.25 -4.04 26.31
N GLN A 31 0.19 -2.82 25.77
CA GLN A 31 -0.79 -2.47 24.76
C GLN A 31 -0.57 -3.47 23.63
N GLN A 32 -1.43 -4.47 23.60
CA GLN A 32 -1.49 -5.44 22.53
C GLN A 32 -1.72 -4.64 21.25
N ASP A 33 -0.89 -4.90 20.27
CA ASP A 33 -0.97 -4.45 18.87
C ASP A 33 -2.29 -4.95 18.23
N SER A 34 -3.41 -4.50 18.76
CA SER A 34 -4.76 -4.85 18.29
C SER A 34 -5.17 -4.06 17.03
N GLY A 35 -4.26 -3.26 16.46
CA GLY A 35 -4.50 -2.43 15.28
C GLY A 35 -4.45 -3.17 13.94
N LEU A 36 -3.74 -4.29 13.84
CA LEU A 36 -3.50 -4.97 12.55
C LEU A 36 -4.51 -6.09 12.23
N ALA A 37 -5.33 -6.51 13.15
CA ALA A 37 -6.23 -7.64 13.00
C ALA A 37 -7.72 -7.28 12.86
N ARG A 38 -8.10 -6.06 12.50
CA ARG A 38 -9.45 -5.84 12.00
C ARG A 38 -9.57 -6.63 10.70
N ARG A 39 -10.29 -7.76 10.73
CA ARG A 39 -10.70 -8.47 9.51
C ARG A 39 -11.36 -7.42 8.60
N ALA A 40 -10.63 -6.99 7.58
CA ALA A 40 -11.18 -6.07 6.60
C ALA A 40 -12.43 -6.72 6.00
N ALA A 41 -13.50 -5.96 5.94
CA ALA A 41 -14.76 -6.46 5.39
C ALA A 41 -14.52 -6.99 3.97
N LYS A 42 -15.16 -8.12 3.64
CA LYS A 42 -15.13 -8.67 2.29
C LYS A 42 -15.86 -7.72 1.34
N ALA A 43 -15.36 -7.61 0.12
CA ALA A 43 -15.99 -6.81 -0.92
C ALA A 43 -17.42 -7.27 -1.19
N THR A 44 -18.29 -6.28 -1.41
CA THR A 44 -19.64 -6.50 -1.95
C THR A 44 -19.59 -6.12 -3.42
N VAL A 45 -19.94 -7.04 -4.30
CA VAL A 45 -19.98 -6.79 -5.74
C VAL A 45 -21.15 -5.83 -6.02
N PRO A 46 -20.92 -4.66 -6.64
CA PRO A 46 -22.00 -3.73 -6.94
C PRO A 46 -23.02 -4.34 -7.89
N ALA A 47 -24.29 -3.95 -7.76
CA ALA A 47 -25.33 -4.35 -8.72
C ALA A 47 -24.93 -3.93 -10.16
N GLY A 48 -25.13 -4.81 -11.12
CA GLY A 48 -24.71 -4.58 -12.51
C GLY A 48 -23.21 -4.86 -12.79
N VAL A 49 -22.50 -5.42 -11.83
CA VAL A 49 -21.10 -5.90 -12.00
C VAL A 49 -21.08 -7.41 -11.89
N GLN A 50 -20.44 -8.08 -12.83
CA GLN A 50 -20.17 -9.51 -12.79
C GLN A 50 -18.78 -9.75 -12.20
N GLN A 51 -18.63 -10.71 -11.28
CA GLN A 51 -17.34 -11.16 -10.76
C GLN A 51 -16.98 -12.52 -11.33
N ILE A 52 -15.74 -12.69 -11.75
CA ILE A 52 -15.10 -13.98 -12.04
C ILE A 52 -14.00 -14.15 -10.98
N PRO A 53 -14.22 -15.01 -9.97
CA PRO A 53 -13.28 -15.15 -8.86
C PRO A 53 -12.15 -16.11 -9.19
N ASP A 54 -11.04 -16.00 -8.45
CA ASP A 54 -9.98 -16.99 -8.28
C ASP A 54 -9.30 -17.50 -9.57
N ILE A 55 -9.17 -16.62 -10.58
CA ILE A 55 -8.40 -16.95 -11.78
C ILE A 55 -6.93 -17.10 -11.40
N ALA A 56 -6.37 -18.27 -11.70
CA ALA A 56 -4.97 -18.57 -11.44
C ALA A 56 -4.04 -17.83 -12.41
N TYR A 57 -2.94 -17.29 -11.87
CA TYR A 57 -1.82 -16.79 -12.66
C TYR A 57 -0.48 -17.48 -12.31
N GLY A 58 -0.50 -18.42 -11.35
CA GLY A 58 0.60 -19.27 -10.93
C GLY A 58 0.10 -20.43 -10.08
N ASP A 59 1.01 -21.26 -9.59
CA ASP A 59 0.70 -22.52 -8.90
C ASP A 59 0.34 -22.29 -7.41
N ASP A 60 0.87 -21.25 -6.78
CA ASP A 60 0.61 -20.97 -5.37
C ASP A 60 -0.87 -20.59 -5.15
N PRO A 61 -1.51 -21.04 -4.05
CA PRO A 61 -2.89 -20.67 -3.72
C PRO A 61 -3.13 -19.16 -3.62
N ARG A 62 -2.10 -18.35 -3.33
CA ARG A 62 -2.20 -16.91 -3.33
C ARG A 62 -2.01 -16.27 -4.72
N GLN A 63 -1.50 -16.98 -5.68
CA GLN A 63 -1.35 -16.48 -7.06
C GLN A 63 -2.69 -16.57 -7.81
N ARG A 64 -3.66 -15.78 -7.32
CA ARG A 64 -5.05 -15.71 -7.81
C ARG A 64 -5.48 -14.27 -7.97
N MET A 65 -6.33 -14.02 -8.97
CA MET A 65 -6.95 -12.72 -9.20
C MET A 65 -8.47 -12.86 -9.35
N ASP A 66 -9.20 -11.82 -8.96
CA ASP A 66 -10.63 -11.66 -9.23
C ASP A 66 -10.82 -10.63 -10.34
N VAL A 67 -11.72 -10.90 -11.25
CA VAL A 67 -12.05 -9.99 -12.36
C VAL A 67 -13.47 -9.48 -12.18
N TYR A 68 -13.63 -8.18 -12.30
CA TYR A 68 -14.92 -7.49 -12.23
C TYR A 68 -15.21 -6.87 -13.57
N LEU A 69 -16.36 -7.19 -14.15
CA LEU A 69 -16.78 -6.84 -15.49
C LEU A 69 -18.12 -6.09 -15.46
N PRO A 70 -18.38 -5.17 -16.37
CA PRO A 70 -19.73 -4.67 -16.60
C PRO A 70 -20.69 -5.82 -16.87
N ALA A 71 -21.97 -5.63 -16.58
CA ALA A 71 -23.00 -6.59 -16.97
C ALA A 71 -22.93 -6.86 -18.50
N ALA A 72 -23.25 -8.09 -18.90
CA ALA A 72 -23.12 -8.51 -20.32
C ALA A 72 -23.78 -7.55 -21.31
N ALA A 73 -24.94 -7.00 -20.94
CA ALA A 73 -25.70 -6.04 -21.78
C ALA A 73 -25.02 -4.66 -21.95
N THR A 74 -24.06 -4.29 -21.06
CA THR A 74 -23.37 -2.99 -21.10
C THR A 74 -21.88 -3.13 -21.40
N ARG A 75 -21.40 -4.34 -21.65
CA ARG A 75 -20.00 -4.62 -21.94
C ARG A 75 -19.63 -4.14 -23.34
N THR A 76 -18.58 -3.34 -23.42
CA THR A 76 -18.03 -2.87 -24.70
C THR A 76 -16.76 -3.65 -25.03
N ALA A 77 -16.42 -3.72 -26.33
CA ALA A 77 -15.11 -4.22 -26.75
C ALA A 77 -14.02 -3.17 -26.51
N ASN A 78 -12.78 -3.63 -26.32
CA ASN A 78 -11.60 -2.79 -26.13
C ASN A 78 -11.66 -1.87 -24.89
N ALA A 79 -12.37 -2.33 -23.84
CA ALA A 79 -12.45 -1.60 -22.58
C ALA A 79 -11.08 -1.47 -21.91
N PRO A 80 -10.80 -0.34 -21.25
CA PRO A 80 -9.60 -0.22 -20.43
C PRO A 80 -9.58 -1.23 -19.28
N VAL A 81 -8.37 -1.62 -18.87
CA VAL A 81 -8.15 -2.60 -17.80
C VAL A 81 -7.39 -1.94 -16.65
N ILE A 82 -7.89 -2.08 -15.44
CA ILE A 82 -7.17 -1.70 -14.22
C ILE A 82 -6.75 -2.98 -13.50
N VAL A 83 -5.45 -3.13 -13.25
CA VAL A 83 -4.91 -4.19 -12.40
C VAL A 83 -4.56 -3.59 -11.04
N MET A 84 -5.30 -3.99 -10.00
CA MET A 84 -5.21 -3.46 -8.64
C MET A 84 -4.50 -4.41 -7.69
N VAL A 85 -3.50 -3.90 -6.97
CA VAL A 85 -2.66 -4.60 -6.00
C VAL A 85 -2.95 -4.08 -4.59
N HIS A 86 -3.38 -4.98 -3.70
CA HIS A 86 -3.73 -4.62 -2.32
C HIS A 86 -2.51 -4.25 -1.47
N GLY A 87 -2.74 -3.49 -0.39
CA GLY A 87 -1.76 -3.22 0.66
C GLY A 87 -1.74 -4.31 1.75
N GLY A 88 -1.07 -4.02 2.85
CA GLY A 88 -0.98 -4.89 4.02
C GLY A 88 0.45 -5.14 4.49
N ALA A 89 1.31 -4.13 4.40
CA ALA A 89 2.71 -4.18 4.86
C ALA A 89 3.48 -5.42 4.35
N TRP A 90 3.22 -5.86 3.14
CA TRP A 90 3.80 -7.05 2.48
C TRP A 90 3.51 -8.38 3.18
N MET A 91 2.86 -8.37 4.34
CA MET A 91 2.59 -9.53 5.22
C MET A 91 1.12 -9.94 5.26
N LEU A 92 0.21 -9.06 4.90
CA LEU A 92 -1.23 -9.21 5.04
C LEU A 92 -1.94 -8.75 3.76
N GLY A 93 -3.27 -8.84 3.78
CA GLY A 93 -4.13 -8.31 2.73
C GLY A 93 -4.73 -9.38 1.82
N HIS A 94 -5.73 -8.96 1.05
CA HIS A 94 -6.44 -9.86 0.15
C HIS A 94 -7.14 -9.08 -0.96
N LYS A 95 -7.15 -9.66 -2.18
CA LYS A 95 -7.81 -9.12 -3.37
C LYS A 95 -9.30 -8.79 -3.20
N ALA A 96 -9.99 -9.52 -2.31
CA ALA A 96 -11.43 -9.35 -2.06
C ALA A 96 -11.74 -8.47 -0.85
N MET A 97 -10.85 -7.54 -0.46
CA MET A 97 -11.14 -6.57 0.60
C MET A 97 -12.05 -5.45 0.09
N ALA A 98 -13.01 -5.02 0.90
CA ALA A 98 -13.98 -3.99 0.53
C ALA A 98 -13.32 -2.65 0.12
N ASN A 99 -12.29 -2.22 0.85
CA ASN A 99 -11.55 -1.00 0.56
C ASN A 99 -10.68 -1.09 -0.72
N VAL A 100 -10.41 -2.31 -1.21
CA VAL A 100 -9.70 -2.54 -2.48
C VAL A 100 -10.67 -2.48 -3.65
N VAL A 101 -11.89 -3.01 -3.49
CA VAL A 101 -12.80 -3.30 -4.61
C VAL A 101 -13.99 -2.36 -4.70
N ASN A 102 -14.74 -2.14 -3.60
CA ASN A 102 -16.13 -1.65 -3.67
C ASN A 102 -16.31 -0.37 -4.50
N ASN A 103 -15.69 0.74 -4.08
CA ASN A 103 -15.88 2.03 -4.74
C ASN A 103 -15.22 2.06 -6.14
N LYS A 104 -14.11 1.34 -6.30
CA LYS A 104 -13.41 1.25 -7.58
C LYS A 104 -14.23 0.46 -8.61
N ALA A 105 -14.82 -0.67 -8.21
CA ALA A 105 -15.70 -1.45 -9.09
C ALA A 105 -16.98 -0.68 -9.38
N ALA A 106 -17.55 0.05 -8.42
CA ALA A 106 -18.71 0.89 -8.65
C ALA A 106 -18.43 1.97 -9.70
N TYR A 107 -17.31 2.66 -9.58
CA TYR A 107 -16.98 3.75 -10.50
C TYR A 107 -16.44 3.26 -11.84
N TRP A 108 -15.34 2.49 -11.84
CA TRP A 108 -14.70 2.14 -13.12
C TRP A 108 -15.41 1.02 -13.86
N VAL A 109 -15.99 0.03 -13.15
CA VAL A 109 -16.67 -1.07 -13.84
C VAL A 109 -18.11 -0.68 -14.20
N ARG A 110 -18.92 -0.33 -13.19
CA ARG A 110 -20.36 -0.08 -13.41
C ARG A 110 -20.62 1.20 -14.20
N GLU A 111 -19.90 2.32 -13.88
CA GLU A 111 -20.19 3.63 -14.47
C GLU A 111 -19.35 3.91 -15.73
N LYS A 112 -18.10 3.42 -15.77
CA LYS A 112 -17.18 3.69 -16.89
C LYS A 112 -17.00 2.52 -17.86
N GLY A 113 -17.48 1.33 -17.53
CA GLY A 113 -17.40 0.17 -18.40
C GLY A 113 -16.02 -0.49 -18.48
N TYR A 114 -15.11 -0.21 -17.53
CA TYR A 114 -13.76 -0.79 -17.51
C TYR A 114 -13.78 -2.24 -17.00
N VAL A 115 -12.74 -2.98 -17.31
CA VAL A 115 -12.38 -4.23 -16.64
C VAL A 115 -11.54 -3.89 -15.42
N PHE A 116 -11.90 -4.43 -14.25
CA PHE A 116 -11.13 -4.26 -13.02
C PHE A 116 -10.65 -5.62 -12.52
N VAL A 117 -9.35 -5.78 -12.37
CA VAL A 117 -8.69 -7.01 -11.92
C VAL A 117 -8.05 -6.73 -10.57
N SER A 118 -8.46 -7.45 -9.53
CA SER A 118 -7.85 -7.37 -8.20
C SER A 118 -7.00 -8.60 -7.94
N VAL A 119 -5.73 -8.40 -7.58
CA VAL A 119 -4.77 -9.50 -7.48
C VAL A 119 -4.32 -9.74 -6.04
N ASN A 120 -4.18 -11.01 -5.67
CA ASN A 120 -3.38 -11.47 -4.54
C ASN A 120 -1.93 -11.70 -5.01
N TYR A 121 -1.00 -11.70 -4.09
CA TYR A 121 0.40 -12.09 -4.27
C TYR A 121 0.86 -12.86 -3.02
N ARG A 122 1.93 -13.64 -3.12
CA ARG A 122 2.51 -14.34 -1.97
C ARG A 122 3.01 -13.30 -0.96
N LEU A 123 2.87 -13.60 0.32
CA LEU A 123 3.18 -12.67 1.41
C LEU A 123 4.46 -13.08 2.14
N TRP A 124 5.09 -12.15 2.82
CA TRP A 124 6.15 -12.45 3.75
C TRP A 124 5.62 -13.35 4.90
N PRO A 125 6.36 -14.36 5.41
CA PRO A 125 7.75 -14.67 5.09
C PRO A 125 7.98 -15.58 3.87
N GLN A 126 6.93 -16.06 3.21
CA GLN A 126 7.05 -16.96 2.06
C GLN A 126 7.68 -16.27 0.84
N ALA A 127 7.43 -14.99 0.66
CA ALA A 127 7.94 -14.18 -0.44
C ALA A 127 8.38 -12.80 0.08
N ASP A 128 9.59 -12.40 -0.23
CA ASP A 128 10.08 -11.05 0.00
C ASP A 128 9.51 -10.06 -1.04
N PRO A 129 9.66 -8.74 -0.86
CA PRO A 129 9.13 -7.74 -1.77
C PRO A 129 9.55 -7.86 -3.23
N LEU A 130 10.73 -8.39 -3.54
CA LEU A 130 11.15 -8.60 -4.93
C LEU A 130 10.38 -9.77 -5.56
N VAL A 131 10.22 -10.88 -4.83
CA VAL A 131 9.38 -12.01 -5.23
C VAL A 131 7.92 -11.61 -5.36
N GLN A 132 7.43 -10.75 -4.45
CA GLN A 132 6.07 -10.20 -4.52
C GLN A 132 5.86 -9.32 -5.77
N ALA A 133 6.86 -8.50 -6.13
CA ALA A 133 6.84 -7.71 -7.35
C ALA A 133 6.80 -8.62 -8.60
N HIS A 134 7.55 -9.72 -8.59
CA HIS A 134 7.49 -10.73 -9.66
C HIS A 134 6.10 -11.39 -9.75
N ASP A 135 5.46 -11.71 -8.63
CA ASP A 135 4.08 -12.22 -8.62
C ASP A 135 3.12 -11.22 -9.26
N VAL A 136 3.24 -9.92 -8.90
CA VAL A 136 2.42 -8.84 -9.50
C VAL A 136 2.68 -8.72 -11.01
N ALA A 137 3.93 -8.83 -11.44
CA ALA A 137 4.32 -8.82 -12.85
C ALA A 137 3.69 -9.99 -13.62
N THR A 138 3.72 -11.19 -13.04
CA THR A 138 3.10 -12.39 -13.62
C THR A 138 1.57 -12.25 -13.69
N ALA A 139 0.96 -11.67 -12.66
CA ALA A 139 -0.48 -11.37 -12.66
C ALA A 139 -0.86 -10.35 -13.74
N LEU A 140 -0.02 -9.30 -13.93
CA LEU A 140 -0.19 -8.32 -15.00
C LEU A 140 -0.12 -8.99 -16.38
N ALA A 141 0.90 -9.80 -16.63
CA ALA A 141 1.04 -10.54 -17.89
C ALA A 141 -0.19 -11.45 -18.16
N ARG A 142 -0.65 -12.15 -17.13
CA ARG A 142 -1.84 -13.01 -17.22
C ARG A 142 -3.10 -12.21 -17.49
N ALA A 143 -3.29 -11.08 -16.81
CA ALA A 143 -4.41 -10.18 -17.02
C ALA A 143 -4.43 -9.63 -18.45
N GLN A 144 -3.27 -9.19 -18.97
CA GLN A 144 -3.14 -8.75 -20.36
C GLN A 144 -3.47 -9.86 -21.36
N SER A 145 -3.00 -11.08 -21.12
CA SER A 145 -3.30 -12.24 -21.97
C SER A 145 -4.79 -12.57 -22.03
N LEU A 146 -5.50 -12.43 -20.91
CA LEU A 146 -6.93 -12.76 -20.80
C LEU A 146 -7.85 -11.58 -21.11
N ALA A 147 -7.35 -10.33 -21.13
CA ALA A 147 -8.14 -9.13 -21.33
C ALA A 147 -9.13 -9.21 -22.53
N PRO A 148 -8.73 -9.72 -23.71
CA PRO A 148 -9.65 -9.83 -24.83
C PRO A 148 -10.88 -10.72 -24.55
N SER A 149 -10.71 -11.80 -23.75
CA SER A 149 -11.82 -12.68 -23.37
C SER A 149 -12.85 -12.01 -22.45
N TRP A 150 -12.46 -10.90 -21.82
CA TRP A 150 -13.30 -10.07 -20.96
C TRP A 150 -13.86 -8.83 -21.65
N GLY A 151 -13.53 -8.62 -22.95
CA GLY A 151 -13.83 -7.40 -23.67
C GLY A 151 -12.84 -6.26 -23.39
N GLY A 152 -11.75 -6.54 -22.70
CA GLY A 152 -10.70 -5.57 -22.38
C GLY A 152 -9.64 -5.45 -23.47
N ASP A 153 -8.99 -4.29 -23.54
CA ASP A 153 -7.85 -4.03 -24.42
C ASP A 153 -6.54 -4.27 -23.67
N PRO A 154 -5.74 -5.27 -24.06
CA PRO A 154 -4.46 -5.55 -23.41
C PRO A 154 -3.42 -4.43 -23.53
N ALA A 155 -3.61 -3.47 -24.45
CA ALA A 155 -2.77 -2.29 -24.61
C ALA A 155 -3.23 -1.11 -23.73
N LYS A 156 -4.47 -1.12 -23.23
CA LYS A 156 -5.04 -0.05 -22.40
C LYS A 156 -5.05 -0.47 -20.92
N VAL A 157 -3.90 -0.75 -20.37
CA VAL A 157 -3.77 -1.22 -18.99
C VAL A 157 -3.20 -0.14 -18.08
N ILE A 158 -3.81 0.02 -16.91
CA ILE A 158 -3.29 0.80 -15.77
C ILE A 158 -2.94 -0.18 -14.64
N LEU A 159 -1.73 -0.08 -14.14
CA LEU A 159 -1.29 -0.82 -12.96
C LEU A 159 -1.47 0.08 -11.73
N MET A 160 -2.30 -0.34 -10.77
CA MET A 160 -2.66 0.42 -9.59
C MET A 160 -2.34 -0.36 -8.31
N GLY A 161 -1.91 0.30 -7.25
CA GLY A 161 -1.69 -0.37 -5.98
C GLY A 161 -1.79 0.57 -4.79
N HIS A 162 -2.07 0.02 -3.60
CA HIS A 162 -2.16 0.78 -2.35
C HIS A 162 -1.10 0.34 -1.34
N SER A 163 -0.47 1.27 -0.61
CA SER A 163 0.45 0.98 0.50
C SER A 163 1.62 0.07 0.06
N ALA A 164 1.76 -1.14 0.61
CA ALA A 164 2.70 -2.15 0.12
C ALA A 164 2.48 -2.47 -1.36
N GLY A 165 1.22 -2.57 -1.82
CA GLY A 165 0.90 -2.73 -3.23
C GLY A 165 1.33 -1.53 -4.08
N ALA A 166 1.24 -0.30 -3.54
CA ALA A 166 1.74 0.89 -4.23
C ALA A 166 3.26 0.87 -4.41
N HIS A 167 3.99 0.36 -3.41
CA HIS A 167 5.43 0.09 -3.54
C HIS A 167 5.72 -0.89 -4.68
N LEU A 168 5.02 -2.05 -4.70
CA LEU A 168 5.24 -3.08 -5.72
C LEU A 168 4.96 -2.56 -7.14
N VAL A 169 3.86 -1.84 -7.34
CA VAL A 169 3.56 -1.28 -8.67
C VAL A 169 4.50 -0.14 -9.06
N ALA A 170 4.95 0.67 -8.09
CA ALA A 170 5.95 1.70 -8.34
C ALA A 170 7.31 1.10 -8.71
N LEU A 171 7.71 -0.02 -8.09
CA LEU A 171 8.93 -0.77 -8.42
C LEU A 171 8.89 -1.28 -9.87
N LEU A 172 7.78 -1.91 -10.27
CA LEU A 172 7.59 -2.37 -11.65
C LEU A 172 7.54 -1.20 -12.64
N GLY A 173 6.86 -0.10 -12.28
CA GLY A 173 6.79 1.10 -13.11
C GLY A 173 8.12 1.83 -13.25
N ALA A 174 8.97 1.79 -12.22
CA ALA A 174 10.32 2.35 -12.25
C ALA A 174 11.29 1.50 -13.08
N SER A 175 11.11 0.19 -13.05
CA SER A 175 11.92 -0.78 -13.79
C SER A 175 11.04 -1.76 -14.56
N PRO A 176 10.49 -1.39 -15.74
CA PRO A 176 9.59 -2.25 -16.51
C PRO A 176 10.24 -3.55 -16.98
N ALA A 177 11.57 -3.65 -16.95
CA ALA A 177 12.31 -4.88 -17.25
C ALA A 177 11.85 -6.03 -16.33
N LEU A 178 11.65 -5.78 -15.04
CA LEU A 178 11.15 -6.78 -14.09
C LEU A 178 9.80 -7.38 -14.52
N ALA A 179 8.92 -6.55 -15.09
CA ALA A 179 7.63 -7.02 -15.58
C ALA A 179 7.76 -7.76 -16.93
N ARG A 180 8.65 -7.31 -17.81
CA ARG A 180 8.93 -8.00 -19.09
C ARG A 180 9.51 -9.40 -18.89
N GLU A 181 10.35 -9.60 -17.89
CA GLU A 181 10.90 -10.92 -17.52
C GLU A 181 9.78 -11.91 -17.14
N ALA A 182 8.69 -11.43 -16.57
CA ALA A 182 7.49 -12.22 -16.28
C ALA A 182 6.51 -12.33 -17.46
N GLY A 183 6.86 -11.80 -18.64
CA GLY A 183 6.05 -11.84 -19.85
C GLY A 183 5.01 -10.71 -19.99
N ALA A 184 5.04 -9.70 -19.12
CA ALA A 184 4.14 -8.56 -19.23
C ALA A 184 4.51 -7.69 -20.46
N LYS A 185 3.48 -7.19 -21.13
CA LYS A 185 3.59 -6.18 -22.19
C LYS A 185 3.64 -4.79 -21.56
N PRO A 186 4.08 -3.76 -22.29
CA PRO A 186 3.96 -2.38 -21.85
C PRO A 186 2.54 -2.03 -21.40
N TRP A 187 2.42 -1.18 -20.40
CA TRP A 187 1.16 -0.62 -19.90
C TRP A 187 1.23 0.91 -19.89
N LEU A 188 0.09 1.57 -19.90
CA LEU A 188 0.00 3.01 -20.14
C LEU A 188 0.49 3.86 -18.98
N GLY A 189 0.29 3.41 -17.74
CA GLY A 189 0.71 4.17 -16.57
C GLY A 189 0.49 3.41 -15.27
N THR A 190 1.12 3.91 -14.22
CA THR A 190 1.09 3.35 -12.88
C THR A 190 0.47 4.34 -11.91
N VAL A 191 -0.43 3.87 -11.03
CA VAL A 191 -1.06 4.67 -9.97
C VAL A 191 -0.67 4.10 -8.62
N ALA A 192 0.24 4.77 -7.93
CA ALA A 192 0.71 4.39 -6.59
C ALA A 192 -0.06 5.18 -5.53
N LEU A 193 -0.88 4.47 -4.74
CA LEU A 193 -1.74 5.03 -3.71
C LEU A 193 -1.07 4.92 -2.34
N ASP A 194 -0.45 6.01 -1.91
CA ASP A 194 0.08 6.25 -0.56
C ASP A 194 1.14 5.24 -0.08
N SER A 195 2.22 5.09 -0.83
CA SER A 195 3.43 4.42 -0.35
C SER A 195 4.48 5.43 0.11
N ALA A 196 5.13 5.16 1.26
CA ALA A 196 6.36 5.83 1.67
C ALA A 196 7.62 5.04 1.26
N ALA A 197 7.46 3.82 0.71
CA ALA A 197 8.58 2.94 0.37
C ALA A 197 9.12 3.18 -1.06
N LEU A 198 9.30 4.44 -1.45
CA LEU A 198 9.89 4.82 -2.74
C LEU A 198 11.42 4.91 -2.69
N ASP A 199 11.96 5.05 -1.46
CA ASP A 199 13.38 5.03 -1.15
C ASP A 199 13.60 4.27 0.16
N LEU A 200 13.93 2.98 0.08
CA LEU A 200 14.08 2.10 1.25
C LEU A 200 15.34 2.44 2.06
N GLU A 201 16.43 2.87 1.42
CA GLU A 201 17.63 3.28 2.17
C GLU A 201 17.33 4.45 3.10
N ARG A 202 16.56 5.43 2.64
CA ARG A 202 16.12 6.55 3.47
C ARG A 202 15.28 6.09 4.66
N ILE A 203 14.35 5.14 4.45
CA ILE A 203 13.52 4.60 5.53
C ILE A 203 14.38 3.83 6.54
N MET A 204 15.19 2.89 6.05
CA MET A 204 15.94 1.98 6.90
C MET A 204 17.07 2.68 7.70
N ASN A 205 17.58 3.79 7.20
CA ASN A 205 18.57 4.62 7.90
C ASN A 205 17.95 5.68 8.84
N ALA A 206 16.62 5.80 8.89
CA ALA A 206 15.88 6.68 9.78
C ALA A 206 15.09 5.89 10.83
N ARG A 207 14.40 6.60 11.74
CA ARG A 207 13.45 5.95 12.64
C ARG A 207 12.25 5.44 11.83
N HIS A 208 12.00 4.15 11.86
CA HIS A 208 10.94 3.50 11.11
C HIS A 208 10.19 2.45 11.95
N MET A 209 9.10 1.94 11.42
CA MET A 209 8.29 0.91 12.08
C MET A 209 8.96 -0.47 11.95
N ARG A 210 8.94 -1.27 13.01
CA ARG A 210 9.61 -2.57 13.10
C ARG A 210 9.26 -3.59 12.02
N PHE A 211 8.14 -3.44 11.36
CA PHE A 211 7.80 -4.35 10.28
C PHE A 211 8.71 -4.18 9.05
N TYR A 212 9.30 -2.99 8.85
CA TYR A 212 10.29 -2.79 7.80
C TYR A 212 11.53 -3.67 8.01
N ASP A 213 12.03 -3.77 9.25
CA ASP A 213 13.16 -4.65 9.58
C ASP A 213 12.86 -6.11 9.22
N ARG A 214 11.63 -6.56 9.52
CA ARG A 214 11.22 -7.93 9.22
C ARG A 214 11.16 -8.22 7.73
N VAL A 215 10.63 -7.28 6.94
CA VAL A 215 10.34 -7.48 5.52
C VAL A 215 11.56 -7.24 4.65
N PHE A 216 12.37 -6.22 4.99
CA PHE A 216 13.49 -5.77 4.15
C PHE A 216 14.86 -6.18 4.70
N GLY A 217 14.93 -6.75 5.92
CA GLY A 217 16.20 -7.17 6.53
C GLY A 217 17.17 -6.02 6.74
N ALA A 218 18.47 -6.34 6.73
CA ALA A 218 19.54 -5.39 7.07
C ALA A 218 20.55 -5.17 5.92
N ASP A 219 20.28 -5.68 4.73
CA ASP A 219 21.19 -5.55 3.58
C ASP A 219 20.90 -4.30 2.75
N PRO A 220 21.79 -3.27 2.73
CA PRO A 220 21.59 -2.08 1.90
C PRO A 220 21.56 -2.37 0.40
N ALA A 221 22.20 -3.44 -0.08
CA ALA A 221 22.12 -3.81 -1.48
C ALA A 221 20.71 -4.29 -1.86
N TYR A 222 20.09 -5.07 -0.96
CA TYR A 222 18.69 -5.46 -1.12
C TYR A 222 17.75 -4.24 -1.07
N TRP A 223 17.94 -3.31 -0.12
CA TRP A 223 17.10 -2.10 -0.06
C TRP A 223 17.13 -1.31 -1.36
N ARG A 224 18.33 -1.16 -1.98
CA ARG A 224 18.46 -0.49 -3.28
C ARG A 224 17.74 -1.24 -4.40
N SER A 225 17.84 -2.57 -4.42
CA SER A 225 17.21 -3.40 -5.47
C SER A 225 15.68 -3.34 -5.45
N VAL A 226 15.08 -3.01 -4.30
CA VAL A 226 13.62 -2.89 -4.12
C VAL A 226 13.16 -1.45 -3.90
N SER A 227 14.03 -0.45 -4.07
CA SER A 227 13.67 0.98 -4.02
C SER A 227 13.33 1.49 -5.41
N PRO A 228 12.08 1.89 -5.71
CA PRO A 228 11.72 2.50 -6.99
C PRO A 228 12.65 3.64 -7.41
N GLY A 229 13.06 4.48 -6.45
CA GLY A 229 13.97 5.60 -6.70
C GLY A 229 15.41 5.20 -7.07
N SER A 230 15.85 3.98 -6.70
CA SER A 230 17.19 3.46 -6.98
C SER A 230 17.25 2.68 -8.29
N VAL A 231 16.17 1.97 -8.66
CA VAL A 231 16.10 1.15 -9.87
C VAL A 231 15.49 1.88 -11.07
N LEU A 232 15.26 3.17 -10.96
CA LEU A 232 14.58 3.97 -11.99
C LEU A 232 15.29 3.89 -13.34
N ALA A 233 14.65 3.25 -14.31
CA ALA A 233 15.15 3.01 -15.65
C ALA A 233 14.74 4.15 -16.63
N PRO A 234 15.43 4.31 -17.77
CA PRO A 234 15.08 5.30 -18.79
C PRO A 234 13.70 5.08 -19.43
N ASP A 235 13.21 3.84 -19.45
CA ASP A 235 11.93 3.41 -19.99
C ASP A 235 10.84 3.26 -18.91
N ALA A 236 11.02 3.89 -17.74
CA ALA A 236 10.02 3.91 -16.67
C ALA A 236 8.66 4.39 -17.17
N THR A 237 7.58 3.78 -16.67
CA THR A 237 6.22 4.15 -17.08
C THR A 237 5.77 5.48 -16.45
N PRO A 238 4.90 6.27 -17.12
CA PRO A 238 4.24 7.42 -16.51
C PRO A 238 3.60 7.05 -15.17
N MET A 239 3.71 7.91 -14.15
CA MET A 239 3.27 7.56 -12.80
C MET A 239 2.48 8.67 -12.12
N LEU A 240 1.36 8.30 -11.49
CA LEU A 240 0.64 9.12 -10.52
C LEU A 240 0.96 8.63 -9.11
N LEU A 241 1.51 9.52 -8.29
CA LEU A 241 1.89 9.28 -6.90
C LEU A 241 0.89 9.99 -6.00
N VAL A 242 -0.11 9.26 -5.54
CA VAL A 242 -1.06 9.77 -4.55
C VAL A 242 -0.45 9.61 -3.16
N CYS A 243 -0.55 10.62 -2.31
CA CYS A 243 0.01 10.56 -0.97
C CYS A 243 -0.90 11.23 0.08
N SER A 244 -0.97 10.64 1.27
CA SER A 244 -1.64 11.21 2.43
C SER A 244 -0.85 12.37 3.02
N THR A 245 -1.52 13.51 3.29
CA THR A 245 -0.93 14.62 4.04
C THR A 245 -1.08 14.46 5.55
N GLN A 246 -1.82 13.44 6.01
CA GLN A 246 -2.08 13.20 7.43
C GLN A 246 -1.09 12.21 8.08
N ARG A 247 -0.18 11.63 7.31
CA ARG A 247 0.79 10.65 7.82
C ARG A 247 2.03 11.33 8.38
N PRO A 248 2.50 10.91 9.59
CA PRO A 248 3.67 11.50 10.23
C PRO A 248 5.01 11.14 9.54
N ASP A 249 5.04 10.10 8.71
CA ASP A 249 6.22 9.67 7.94
C ASP A 249 6.34 10.38 6.58
N ASP A 250 5.54 11.41 6.34
CA ASP A 250 5.54 12.31 5.17
C ASP A 250 5.76 11.59 3.81
N PRO A 251 4.83 10.70 3.41
CA PRO A 251 4.94 10.01 2.12
C PRO A 251 4.91 10.99 0.94
N CYS A 252 4.36 12.19 1.12
CA CYS A 252 4.34 13.21 0.08
C CYS A 252 5.74 13.78 -0.21
N ALA A 253 6.63 13.86 0.78
CA ALA A 253 8.02 14.23 0.53
C ALA A 253 8.72 13.19 -0.34
N GLN A 254 8.59 11.89 0.00
CA GLN A 254 9.17 10.83 -0.85
C GLN A 254 8.55 10.79 -2.25
N ALA A 255 7.24 11.03 -2.37
CA ALA A 255 6.58 11.12 -3.67
C ALA A 255 7.12 12.27 -4.53
N ARG A 256 7.36 13.46 -3.94
CA ARG A 256 7.96 14.61 -4.64
C ARG A 256 9.39 14.33 -5.08
N ASP A 257 10.21 13.77 -4.18
CA ASP A 257 11.61 13.42 -4.47
C ASP A 257 11.70 12.40 -5.62
N PHE A 258 10.84 11.39 -5.60
CA PHE A 258 10.79 10.37 -6.65
C PHE A 258 10.26 10.96 -7.96
N ALA A 259 9.20 11.76 -7.94
CA ALA A 259 8.68 12.44 -9.13
C ALA A 259 9.74 13.35 -9.78
N ALA A 260 10.54 14.05 -8.98
CA ALA A 260 11.64 14.87 -9.49
C ALA A 260 12.70 14.00 -10.21
N LYS A 261 13.07 12.84 -9.64
CA LYS A 261 13.98 11.88 -10.29
C LYS A 261 13.43 11.36 -11.62
N MET A 262 12.12 11.05 -11.68
CA MET A 262 11.45 10.62 -12.91
C MET A 262 11.45 11.72 -13.98
N THR A 263 11.06 12.95 -13.58
CA THR A 263 11.01 14.10 -14.49
C THR A 263 12.39 14.45 -15.05
N ALA A 264 13.44 14.35 -14.24
CA ALA A 264 14.83 14.55 -14.68
C ALA A 264 15.27 13.52 -15.75
N ARG A 265 14.53 12.41 -15.90
CA ARG A 265 14.72 11.38 -16.93
C ARG A 265 13.67 11.42 -18.04
N ASN A 266 12.96 12.56 -18.18
CA ASN A 266 11.90 12.78 -19.16
C ASN A 266 10.71 11.79 -18.99
N THR A 267 10.53 11.18 -17.82
CA THR A 267 9.37 10.35 -17.51
C THR A 267 8.33 11.19 -16.77
N ARG A 268 7.09 11.15 -17.26
CA ARG A 268 5.99 11.87 -16.63
C ARG A 268 5.70 11.34 -15.23
N ALA A 269 5.71 12.20 -14.23
CA ALA A 269 5.30 11.90 -12.87
C ALA A 269 4.46 13.05 -12.29
N ILE A 270 3.34 12.71 -11.67
CA ILE A 270 2.44 13.66 -11.02
C ILE A 270 2.28 13.24 -9.56
N VAL A 271 2.42 14.20 -8.64
CA VAL A 271 2.11 13.99 -7.21
C VAL A 271 0.74 14.57 -6.93
N LEU A 272 -0.15 13.77 -6.33
CA LEU A 272 -1.51 14.14 -5.97
C LEU A 272 -1.72 13.99 -4.45
N PRO A 273 -1.43 15.04 -3.66
CA PRO A 273 -1.66 15.00 -2.21
C PRO A 273 -3.16 14.90 -1.89
N GLN A 274 -3.49 14.10 -0.87
CA GLN A 274 -4.84 13.95 -0.36
C GLN A 274 -4.86 14.19 1.15
N ASP A 275 -5.78 15.04 1.61
CA ASP A 275 -6.04 15.24 3.03
C ASP A 275 -6.94 14.13 3.58
N LEU A 276 -6.42 12.90 3.54
CA LEU A 276 -7.08 11.68 3.93
C LEU A 276 -6.11 10.78 4.71
N PRO A 277 -6.59 10.04 5.73
CA PRO A 277 -5.79 9.00 6.36
C PRO A 277 -5.38 7.91 5.37
N HIS A 278 -4.29 7.19 5.68
CA HIS A 278 -3.71 6.14 4.85
C HIS A 278 -4.74 5.18 4.22
N GLU A 279 -5.62 4.62 5.04
CA GLU A 279 -6.64 3.68 4.57
C GLU A 279 -7.69 4.35 3.66
N GLN A 280 -8.01 5.61 3.92
CA GLN A 280 -9.01 6.36 3.16
C GLN A 280 -8.50 6.79 1.78
N VAL A 281 -7.20 6.95 1.60
CA VAL A 281 -6.62 7.13 0.25
C VAL A 281 -7.01 5.97 -0.66
N ASN A 282 -7.06 4.76 -0.14
CA ASN A 282 -7.54 3.61 -0.89
C ASN A 282 -9.07 3.50 -0.92
N ALA A 283 -9.71 3.60 0.25
CA ALA A 283 -11.14 3.31 0.38
C ALA A 283 -12.03 4.35 -0.33
N ALA A 284 -11.65 5.63 -0.30
CA ALA A 284 -12.43 6.72 -0.90
C ALA A 284 -12.26 6.81 -2.42
N LEU A 285 -11.23 6.19 -2.98
CA LEU A 285 -11.00 6.20 -4.44
C LEU A 285 -12.13 5.46 -5.16
N GLY A 286 -12.79 6.13 -6.09
CA GLY A 286 -14.00 5.69 -6.77
C GLY A 286 -15.27 6.39 -6.26
N LEU A 287 -15.23 7.09 -5.12
CA LEU A 287 -16.30 7.99 -4.72
C LEU A 287 -16.30 9.24 -5.61
N PRO A 288 -17.48 9.84 -5.88
CA PRO A 288 -17.55 11.11 -6.61
C PRO A 288 -16.75 12.21 -5.90
N GLY A 289 -15.92 12.94 -6.64
CA GLY A 289 -15.17 14.07 -6.10
C GLY A 289 -13.85 14.34 -6.81
N PRO A 290 -13.15 15.41 -6.41
CA PRO A 290 -11.91 15.86 -7.06
C PRO A 290 -10.79 14.82 -7.06
N TYR A 291 -10.72 14.00 -6.02
CA TYR A 291 -9.73 12.92 -5.90
C TYR A 291 -9.88 11.90 -7.03
N THR A 292 -11.06 11.28 -7.17
CA THR A 292 -11.36 10.31 -8.23
C THR A 292 -11.20 10.93 -9.62
N GLN A 293 -11.64 12.19 -9.80
CA GLN A 293 -11.46 12.92 -11.06
C GLN A 293 -9.98 13.17 -11.39
N GLY A 294 -9.14 13.44 -10.38
CA GLY A 294 -7.70 13.61 -10.56
C GLY A 294 -7.02 12.32 -11.06
N VAL A 295 -7.37 11.19 -10.47
CA VAL A 295 -6.89 9.87 -10.94
C VAL A 295 -7.40 9.57 -12.35
N GLN A 296 -8.69 9.79 -12.63
CA GLN A 296 -9.28 9.58 -13.96
C GLN A 296 -8.61 10.48 -15.01
N ARG A 297 -8.31 11.73 -14.70
CA ARG A 297 -7.60 12.66 -15.59
C ARG A 297 -6.22 12.12 -15.97
N PHE A 298 -5.42 11.69 -14.98
CA PHE A 298 -4.12 11.07 -15.26
C PHE A 298 -4.27 9.87 -16.21
N MET A 299 -5.24 8.98 -15.94
CA MET A 299 -5.49 7.81 -16.78
C MET A 299 -5.82 8.21 -18.22
N SER A 300 -6.65 9.24 -18.41
CA SER A 300 -6.98 9.77 -19.75
C SER A 300 -5.76 10.37 -20.44
N GLU A 301 -4.92 11.11 -19.71
CA GLU A 301 -3.72 11.77 -20.24
C GLU A 301 -2.62 10.80 -20.67
N VAL A 302 -2.62 9.57 -20.13
CA VAL A 302 -1.71 8.50 -20.57
C VAL A 302 -2.32 7.60 -21.67
N GLY A 303 -3.52 7.91 -22.16
CA GLY A 303 -4.09 7.26 -23.34
C GLY A 303 -5.09 6.14 -23.05
N VAL A 304 -5.69 6.10 -21.87
CA VAL A 304 -6.73 5.11 -21.53
C VAL A 304 -8.02 5.35 -22.33
N LEU A 305 -8.33 6.60 -22.66
CA LEU A 305 -9.52 7.04 -23.40
C LEU A 305 -9.14 7.54 -24.77
#